data_426202d303fa794ccd044b016f207f89
#
_entry.id   426202d303fa794ccd044b016f207f89
#
_cell.length_a   1.000
_cell.length_b   1.000
_cell.length_c   1.000
_cell.angle_alpha   90.00
_cell.angle_beta   90.00
_cell.angle_gamma   90.00
#
_symmetry.space_group_name_H-M   'P 1'
#
loop_
_entity.id
_entity.type
_entity.pdbx_description
1 polymer ?
#
loop_
_entity_poly.entity_id
_entity_poly.type
_entity_poly.pdbx_seq_one_letter_code
_entity_poly.pdbx_strand_id
1 'polypeptide(L)'
;METGEHVIAAAGEVHLERCIADLRERFAKVDLKVSPPLVSFRESVSSTGVAEATTSNGLLTIRATASPLPPYFPRVFEDSMESLKKVLLSAHNEQLDDADALAPEILSKLKTSRDALAVEGDRMEGDVQAILSEAWALGPKQVGPNLLTVGETVDGETGMPLRSLGKPLVGEAFGITPTPHQCAAPGGASSTSLIDMSDPTVMSTVEGNALTGFQMATLRGPLCDEPLFGVNVRLEVIPKPRHGDEEGDGGFGEEQYGPFSGQVTSATREAIRRSVLKAGPRLVEAMYLAVINTTSEALGGTYSVLGRRRAKILSESIREGTGVFIIHSYLPVAASFGFADELRHSSSGASNAQLMLSHWERLDIDPFFTPKTEEEREEFGEDGDAGPNMARQLVDATRRRKGLKVEETLVKVATKQRTLSRKA
;
A
#
# COMPACT_ATOMS: atom_id res chain seq x y z
N MET A 1 14.34 -14.30 7.87
CA MET A 1 15.00 -13.68 6.72
C MET A 1 15.68 -14.77 5.94
N GLU A 2 15.28 -14.94 4.70
CA GLU A 2 15.70 -16.06 3.84
C GLU A 2 17.13 -15.88 3.28
N THR A 3 17.73 -14.69 3.44
CA THR A 3 19.04 -14.33 2.88
C THR A 3 20.23 -14.61 3.81
N GLY A 4 19.99 -15.05 5.05
CA GLY A 4 21.06 -15.22 6.06
C GLY A 4 21.69 -13.92 6.56
N GLU A 5 21.11 -12.77 6.22
CA GLU A 5 21.58 -11.46 6.69
C GLU A 5 21.06 -11.16 8.09
N HIS A 6 21.89 -10.51 8.89
CA HIS A 6 21.52 -10.03 10.22
C HIS A 6 21.01 -8.59 10.13
N VAL A 7 19.91 -8.28 10.82
CA VAL A 7 19.33 -6.93 10.85
C VAL A 7 19.51 -6.32 12.23
N ILE A 8 20.04 -5.09 12.25
CA ILE A 8 20.17 -4.27 13.44
C ILE A 8 19.12 -3.17 13.35
N ALA A 9 18.32 -3.03 14.40
CA ALA A 9 17.37 -1.92 14.55
C ALA A 9 17.84 -1.00 15.67
N ALA A 10 17.78 0.30 15.43
CA ALA A 10 18.20 1.32 16.39
C ALA A 10 17.17 2.47 16.45
N ALA A 11 17.21 3.24 17.53
CA ALA A 11 16.29 4.34 17.76
C ALA A 11 16.56 5.59 16.90
N GLY A 12 17.71 5.66 16.21
CA GLY A 12 18.10 6.78 15.36
C GLY A 12 19.44 6.52 14.68
N GLU A 13 19.82 7.42 13.76
CA GLU A 13 21.02 7.30 12.92
C GLU A 13 22.30 7.19 13.75
N VAL A 14 22.52 8.12 14.67
CA VAL A 14 23.71 8.14 15.53
C VAL A 14 23.82 6.87 16.41
N HIS A 15 22.67 6.38 16.89
CA HIS A 15 22.62 5.13 17.66
C HIS A 15 23.00 3.93 16.78
N LEU A 16 22.49 3.89 15.55
CA LEU A 16 22.80 2.84 14.57
C LEU A 16 24.29 2.82 14.22
N GLU A 17 24.87 3.98 13.92
CA GLU A 17 26.29 4.12 13.62
C GLU A 17 27.17 3.66 14.78
N ARG A 18 26.80 4.03 16.01
CA ARG A 18 27.54 3.59 17.20
C ARG A 18 27.43 2.09 17.41
N CYS A 19 26.25 1.50 17.24
CA CYS A 19 26.07 0.05 17.32
C CYS A 19 26.92 -0.69 16.28
N ILE A 20 26.99 -0.18 15.05
CA ILE A 20 27.80 -0.75 13.98
C ILE A 20 29.30 -0.62 14.30
N ALA A 21 29.74 0.53 14.81
CA ALA A 21 31.12 0.75 15.21
C ALA A 21 31.52 -0.19 16.33
N ASP A 22 30.74 -0.29 17.41
CA ASP A 22 30.99 -1.19 18.52
C ASP A 22 30.99 -2.66 18.09
N LEU A 23 30.05 -3.04 17.19
CA LEU A 23 30.00 -4.39 16.63
C LEU A 23 31.29 -4.71 15.87
N ARG A 24 31.75 -3.80 15.00
CA ARG A 24 32.96 -3.97 14.19
C ARG A 24 34.24 -4.01 15.02
N GLU A 25 34.37 -3.08 15.97
CA GLU A 25 35.61 -2.90 16.70
C GLU A 25 35.77 -3.85 17.91
N ARG A 26 34.65 -4.19 18.60
CA ARG A 26 34.69 -4.88 19.88
C ARG A 26 34.13 -6.29 19.86
N PHE A 27 33.03 -6.54 19.11
CA PHE A 27 32.27 -7.78 19.27
C PHE A 27 32.46 -8.78 18.14
N ALA A 28 32.42 -8.38 16.89
CA ALA A 28 32.38 -9.32 15.77
C ALA A 28 33.74 -10.02 15.51
N LYS A 29 34.87 -9.31 15.68
CA LYS A 29 36.22 -9.80 15.38
C LYS A 29 36.40 -10.37 13.97
N VAL A 30 35.53 -10.01 13.05
CA VAL A 30 35.52 -10.38 11.64
C VAL A 30 35.14 -9.16 10.80
N ASP A 31 35.54 -9.17 9.52
CA ASP A 31 35.13 -8.10 8.62
C ASP A 31 33.63 -8.13 8.36
N LEU A 32 32.98 -6.99 8.57
CA LEU A 32 31.55 -6.83 8.41
C LEU A 32 31.24 -6.01 7.15
N LYS A 33 30.42 -6.58 6.28
CA LYS A 33 29.83 -5.85 5.16
C LYS A 33 28.49 -5.28 5.62
N VAL A 34 28.41 -3.95 5.71
CA VAL A 34 27.20 -3.23 6.14
C VAL A 34 26.50 -2.69 4.90
N SER A 35 25.23 -3.01 4.74
CA SER A 35 24.37 -2.44 3.68
C SER A 35 23.84 -1.07 4.09
N PRO A 36 23.43 -0.21 3.13
CA PRO A 36 22.75 1.04 3.46
C PRO A 36 21.51 0.82 4.34
N PRO A 37 21.09 1.82 5.13
CA PRO A 37 19.92 1.71 5.99
C PRO A 37 18.66 1.31 5.23
N LEU A 38 17.86 0.45 5.86
CA LEU A 38 16.60 -0.01 5.31
C LEU A 38 15.50 1.03 5.58
N VAL A 39 14.87 1.52 4.54
CA VAL A 39 13.67 2.34 4.64
C VAL A 39 12.48 1.49 4.22
N SER A 40 11.44 1.50 5.03
CA SER A 40 10.18 0.84 4.71
C SER A 40 9.37 1.74 3.79
N PHE A 41 8.80 1.14 2.75
CA PHE A 41 7.83 1.76 1.87
C PHE A 41 6.51 1.01 1.97
N ARG A 42 5.46 1.61 1.41
CA ARG A 42 4.18 0.95 1.19
C ARG A 42 3.73 1.20 -0.26
N GLU A 43 2.73 0.47 -0.70
CA GLU A 43 2.19 0.58 -2.05
C GLU A 43 0.73 1.01 -1.99
N SER A 44 0.31 1.90 -2.88
CA SER A 44 -1.06 2.38 -3.00
C SER A 44 -1.46 2.46 -4.48
N VAL A 45 -2.69 2.90 -4.73
CA VAL A 45 -3.23 3.11 -6.07
C VAL A 45 -3.73 4.54 -6.23
N SER A 46 -3.73 5.05 -7.46
CA SER A 46 -4.22 6.40 -7.78
C SER A 46 -5.60 6.42 -8.41
N SER A 47 -6.01 5.34 -9.05
CA SER A 47 -7.26 5.22 -9.79
C SER A 47 -7.91 3.87 -9.55
N THR A 48 -9.04 3.61 -10.17
CA THR A 48 -9.70 2.30 -10.13
C THR A 48 -9.15 1.40 -11.21
N GLY A 49 -8.82 0.16 -10.85
CA GLY A 49 -8.34 -0.86 -11.78
C GLY A 49 -9.10 -2.16 -11.60
N VAL A 50 -9.47 -2.80 -12.71
CA VAL A 50 -10.17 -4.08 -12.73
C VAL A 50 -9.31 -5.15 -13.40
N ALA A 51 -9.22 -6.31 -12.77
CA ALA A 51 -8.52 -7.45 -13.34
C ALA A 51 -9.15 -8.77 -12.92
N GLU A 52 -8.89 -9.78 -13.73
CA GLU A 52 -9.42 -11.13 -13.56
C GLU A 52 -8.27 -12.14 -13.48
N ALA A 53 -8.50 -13.20 -12.73
CA ALA A 53 -7.66 -14.37 -12.73
C ALA A 53 -8.53 -15.63 -12.57
N THR A 54 -8.22 -16.64 -13.37
CA THR A 54 -8.95 -17.91 -13.38
C THR A 54 -8.18 -18.92 -12.54
N THR A 55 -8.90 -19.78 -11.81
CA THR A 55 -8.34 -20.92 -11.08
C THR A 55 -7.66 -21.88 -12.05
N SER A 56 -6.65 -22.62 -11.60
CA SER A 56 -5.86 -23.51 -12.46
C SER A 56 -6.70 -24.61 -13.12
N ASN A 57 -7.78 -25.04 -12.46
CA ASN A 57 -8.75 -25.97 -13.02
C ASN A 57 -9.76 -25.33 -13.99
N GLY A 58 -9.73 -24.00 -14.15
CA GLY A 58 -10.61 -23.27 -15.05
C GLY A 58 -12.08 -23.16 -14.62
N LEU A 59 -12.43 -23.60 -13.41
CA LEU A 59 -13.83 -23.66 -12.94
C LEU A 59 -14.37 -22.34 -12.43
N LEU A 60 -13.49 -21.48 -11.85
CA LEU A 60 -13.85 -20.18 -11.33
C LEU A 60 -12.94 -19.09 -11.90
N THR A 61 -13.51 -17.94 -12.21
CA THR A 61 -12.78 -16.72 -12.48
C THR A 61 -13.08 -15.73 -11.37
N ILE A 62 -12.03 -15.16 -10.79
CA ILE A 62 -12.11 -14.14 -9.74
C ILE A 62 -11.79 -12.80 -10.37
N ARG A 63 -12.76 -11.89 -10.30
CA ARG A 63 -12.60 -10.49 -10.69
C ARG A 63 -12.31 -9.67 -9.46
N ALA A 64 -11.24 -8.88 -9.50
CA ALA A 64 -10.87 -7.95 -8.44
C ALA A 64 -10.89 -6.52 -8.98
N THR A 65 -11.54 -5.64 -8.23
CA THR A 65 -11.53 -4.19 -8.49
C THR A 65 -10.76 -3.53 -7.34
N ALA A 66 -9.66 -2.86 -7.65
CA ALA A 66 -8.90 -2.06 -6.70
C ALA A 66 -9.18 -0.58 -6.90
N SER A 67 -9.45 0.15 -5.83
CA SER A 67 -9.68 1.60 -5.83
C SER A 67 -8.99 2.26 -4.64
N PRO A 68 -8.64 3.56 -4.73
CA PRO A 68 -8.05 4.27 -3.59
C PRO A 68 -9.11 4.52 -2.50
N LEU A 69 -8.70 4.35 -1.24
CA LEU A 69 -9.48 4.80 -0.08
C LEU A 69 -9.25 6.29 0.16
N PRO A 70 -10.24 7.00 0.72
CA PRO A 70 -10.04 8.35 1.20
C PRO A 70 -8.88 8.41 2.20
N PRO A 71 -7.99 9.44 2.14
CA PRO A 71 -6.73 9.47 2.89
C PRO A 71 -6.89 9.46 4.42
N TYR A 72 -8.05 9.84 4.94
CA TYR A 72 -8.33 9.79 6.36
C TYR A 72 -8.53 8.36 6.91
N PHE A 73 -9.03 7.41 6.09
CA PHE A 73 -9.23 6.03 6.52
C PHE A 73 -7.93 5.32 6.92
N PRO A 74 -6.93 5.21 6.05
CA PRO A 74 -5.71 4.48 6.38
C PRO A 74 -4.96 5.13 7.55
N ARG A 75 -5.02 6.46 7.69
CA ARG A 75 -4.39 7.18 8.79
C ARG A 75 -5.02 6.85 10.14
N VAL A 76 -6.36 6.97 10.25
CA VAL A 76 -7.07 6.68 11.50
C VAL A 76 -6.96 5.20 11.87
N PHE A 77 -6.99 4.30 10.88
CA PHE A 77 -6.85 2.86 11.14
C PHE A 77 -5.44 2.50 11.64
N GLU A 78 -4.42 3.16 11.14
CA GLU A 78 -3.05 2.95 11.63
C GLU A 78 -2.87 3.48 13.05
N ASP A 79 -3.36 4.69 13.33
CA ASP A 79 -3.30 5.31 14.67
C ASP A 79 -4.12 4.53 15.70
N SER A 80 -5.17 3.82 15.27
CA SER A 80 -6.09 3.08 16.13
C SER A 80 -5.96 1.56 16.02
N MET A 81 -4.84 1.04 15.50
CA MET A 81 -4.67 -0.39 15.18
C MET A 81 -4.92 -1.32 16.36
N GLU A 82 -4.47 -0.96 17.56
CA GLU A 82 -4.69 -1.78 18.78
C GLU A 82 -6.17 -1.80 19.20
N SER A 83 -6.83 -0.65 19.12
CA SER A 83 -8.25 -0.52 19.41
C SER A 83 -9.10 -1.26 18.37
N LEU A 84 -8.75 -1.15 17.09
CA LEU A 84 -9.38 -1.91 16.00
C LEU A 84 -9.29 -3.42 16.23
N LYS A 85 -8.12 -3.90 16.64
CA LYS A 85 -7.92 -5.32 16.93
C LYS A 85 -8.83 -5.81 18.06
N LYS A 86 -9.00 -5.01 19.11
CA LYS A 86 -9.90 -5.34 20.22
C LYS A 86 -11.37 -5.37 19.76
N VAL A 87 -11.80 -4.36 18.99
CA VAL A 87 -13.18 -4.28 18.46
C VAL A 87 -13.49 -5.47 17.55
N LEU A 88 -12.57 -5.85 16.65
CA LEU A 88 -12.78 -6.98 15.73
C LEU A 88 -12.75 -8.34 16.44
N LEU A 89 -11.92 -8.49 17.48
CA LEU A 89 -11.86 -9.73 18.26
C LEU A 89 -13.08 -9.90 19.14
N SER A 90 -13.66 -8.82 19.68
CA SER A 90 -14.90 -8.89 20.49
C SER A 90 -16.10 -9.26 19.64
N ALA A 91 -16.18 -8.78 18.42
CA ALA A 91 -17.22 -9.19 17.47
C ALA A 91 -17.20 -10.70 17.15
N HIS A 92 -16.06 -11.38 17.37
CA HIS A 92 -15.91 -12.83 17.22
C HIS A 92 -16.10 -13.60 18.52
N ASN A 93 -15.86 -12.98 19.68
CA ASN A 93 -15.97 -13.58 21.02
C ASN A 93 -16.77 -12.63 21.90
N GLU A 94 -17.99 -12.98 22.25
CA GLU A 94 -18.95 -12.19 23.04
C GLU A 94 -18.48 -11.77 24.47
N GLN A 95 -17.19 -11.83 24.80
CA GLN A 95 -16.70 -11.72 26.19
C GLN A 95 -15.78 -10.51 26.49
N LEU A 96 -15.71 -9.48 25.63
CA LEU A 96 -14.88 -8.30 25.89
C LEU A 96 -15.76 -7.05 26.07
N ASP A 97 -16.07 -6.72 27.31
CA ASP A 97 -16.88 -5.54 27.69
C ASP A 97 -16.30 -4.17 27.26
N ASP A 98 -15.00 -4.11 26.95
CA ASP A 98 -14.31 -2.86 26.57
C ASP A 98 -14.52 -2.45 25.09
N ALA A 99 -15.03 -3.32 24.25
CA ALA A 99 -15.11 -3.05 22.80
C ALA A 99 -16.22 -2.05 22.44
N ASP A 100 -17.33 -2.07 23.20
CA ASP A 100 -18.48 -1.20 22.95
C ASP A 100 -18.13 0.29 23.12
N ALA A 101 -17.11 0.61 23.90
CA ALA A 101 -16.62 1.98 24.08
C ALA A 101 -15.62 2.42 23.00
N LEU A 102 -14.86 1.48 22.43
CA LEU A 102 -13.79 1.77 21.45
C LEU A 102 -14.32 2.02 20.03
N ALA A 103 -15.37 1.31 19.63
CA ALA A 103 -15.97 1.45 18.31
C ALA A 103 -16.48 2.88 18.03
N PRO A 104 -17.27 3.53 18.90
CA PRO A 104 -17.69 4.91 18.70
C PRO A 104 -16.54 5.92 18.74
N GLU A 105 -15.46 5.65 19.49
CA GLU A 105 -14.26 6.50 19.50
C GLU A 105 -13.58 6.51 18.13
N ILE A 106 -13.38 5.35 17.51
CA ILE A 106 -12.79 5.24 16.16
C ILE A 106 -13.68 5.92 15.12
N LEU A 107 -15.01 5.73 15.20
CA LEU A 107 -15.96 6.40 14.32
C LEU A 107 -15.92 7.92 14.48
N SER A 108 -15.78 8.42 15.70
CA SER A 108 -15.65 9.87 15.95
C SER A 108 -14.36 10.41 15.36
N LYS A 109 -13.22 9.70 15.49
CA LYS A 109 -11.95 10.06 14.88
C LYS A 109 -12.03 10.08 13.34
N LEU A 110 -12.71 9.10 12.72
CA LEU A 110 -12.94 9.07 11.28
C LEU A 110 -13.75 10.29 10.81
N LYS A 111 -14.84 10.62 11.50
CA LYS A 111 -15.67 11.79 11.18
C LYS A 111 -14.90 13.10 11.35
N THR A 112 -14.17 13.26 12.46
CA THR A 112 -13.36 14.46 12.72
C THR A 112 -12.24 14.63 11.69
N SER A 113 -11.57 13.54 11.32
CA SER A 113 -10.51 13.58 10.31
C SER A 113 -11.06 13.88 8.91
N ARG A 114 -12.23 13.34 8.56
CA ARG A 114 -12.94 13.70 7.33
C ARG A 114 -13.28 15.18 7.28
N ASP A 115 -13.88 15.70 8.38
CA ASP A 115 -14.34 17.10 8.43
C ASP A 115 -13.14 18.08 8.41
N ALA A 116 -12.02 17.71 9.01
CA ALA A 116 -10.78 18.50 8.95
C ALA A 116 -10.23 18.61 7.51
N LEU A 117 -10.22 17.52 6.76
CA LEU A 117 -9.76 17.50 5.37
C LEU A 117 -10.75 18.17 4.41
N ALA A 118 -12.05 18.10 4.69
CA ALA A 118 -13.07 18.80 3.91
C ALA A 118 -12.93 20.34 3.97
N VAL A 119 -12.41 20.87 5.07
CA VAL A 119 -12.10 22.31 5.23
C VAL A 119 -10.91 22.72 4.34
N GLU A 120 -9.99 21.81 4.03
CA GLU A 120 -8.84 22.05 3.14
C GLU A 120 -9.19 22.05 1.64
N GLY A 121 -10.46 21.83 1.28
CA GLY A 121 -10.95 22.00 -0.10
C GLY A 121 -10.99 20.72 -0.95
N ASP A 122 -10.60 19.59 -0.40
CA ASP A 122 -10.75 18.29 -1.04
C ASP A 122 -12.21 17.84 -0.92
N ARG A 123 -12.90 17.70 -2.07
CA ARG A 123 -14.21 17.06 -2.12
C ARG A 123 -14.02 15.58 -1.79
N MET A 124 -14.21 15.24 -0.52
CA MET A 124 -14.19 13.85 -0.07
C MET A 124 -15.48 13.15 -0.50
N GLU A 125 -15.41 12.42 -1.61
CA GLU A 125 -16.46 11.49 -2.00
C GLU A 125 -16.42 10.28 -1.06
N GLY A 126 -17.50 10.05 -0.33
CA GLY A 126 -17.74 8.87 0.48
C GLY A 126 -18.17 9.15 1.91
N ASP A 127 -19.37 8.70 2.25
CA ASP A 127 -19.80 8.68 3.63
C ASP A 127 -19.08 7.56 4.38
N VAL A 128 -18.50 7.87 5.55
CA VAL A 128 -17.82 6.90 6.43
C VAL A 128 -18.72 5.70 6.72
N GLN A 129 -20.02 5.94 6.94
CA GLN A 129 -20.97 4.88 7.23
C GLN A 129 -21.24 3.98 6.02
N ALA A 130 -21.33 4.56 4.81
CA ALA A 130 -21.53 3.79 3.59
C ALA A 130 -20.34 2.86 3.32
N ILE A 131 -19.10 3.37 3.42
CA ILE A 131 -17.88 2.56 3.21
C ILE A 131 -17.78 1.43 4.24
N LEU A 132 -18.05 1.72 5.52
CA LEU A 132 -17.96 0.72 6.57
C LEU A 132 -19.11 -0.30 6.52
N SER A 133 -20.30 0.08 6.03
CA SER A 133 -21.42 -0.86 5.88
C SER A 133 -21.15 -1.95 4.83
N GLU A 134 -20.29 -1.66 3.84
CA GLU A 134 -19.85 -2.61 2.83
C GLU A 134 -18.56 -3.34 3.21
N ALA A 135 -17.87 -2.92 4.27
CA ALA A 135 -16.59 -3.47 4.66
C ALA A 135 -16.72 -4.89 5.22
N TRP A 136 -16.10 -5.85 4.54
CA TRP A 136 -16.09 -7.25 4.93
C TRP A 136 -14.87 -7.59 5.81
N ALA A 137 -13.66 -7.15 5.39
CA ALA A 137 -12.44 -7.44 6.12
C ALA A 137 -11.41 -6.33 5.98
N LEU A 138 -10.49 -6.28 6.92
CA LEU A 138 -9.31 -5.43 6.90
C LEU A 138 -8.06 -6.23 6.53
N GLY A 139 -7.10 -5.62 5.87
CA GLY A 139 -5.83 -6.25 5.50
C GLY A 139 -4.67 -5.26 5.48
N PRO A 140 -3.42 -5.74 5.69
CA PRO A 140 -3.02 -7.09 6.05
C PRO A 140 -3.23 -7.43 7.53
N LYS A 141 -3.11 -8.69 7.88
CA LYS A 141 -3.18 -9.21 9.27
C LYS A 141 -4.53 -8.91 9.98
N GLN A 142 -5.60 -8.76 9.22
CA GLN A 142 -6.98 -8.50 9.70
C GLN A 142 -7.19 -7.15 10.43
N VAL A 143 -6.20 -6.28 10.48
CA VAL A 143 -6.24 -4.95 11.13
C VAL A 143 -5.56 -3.86 10.32
N GLY A 144 -5.10 -4.16 9.12
CA GLY A 144 -4.37 -3.19 8.28
C GLY A 144 -5.27 -2.12 7.65
N PRO A 145 -4.65 -1.12 7.02
CA PRO A 145 -5.32 0.07 6.51
C PRO A 145 -6.01 -0.14 5.15
N ASN A 146 -6.18 -1.39 4.70
CA ASN A 146 -6.87 -1.70 3.46
C ASN A 146 -8.20 -2.38 3.73
N LEU A 147 -9.19 -2.12 2.90
CA LEU A 147 -10.52 -2.68 3.01
C LEU A 147 -10.76 -3.74 1.93
N LEU A 148 -11.47 -4.79 2.32
CA LEU A 148 -12.17 -5.68 1.42
C LEU A 148 -13.66 -5.36 1.54
N THR A 149 -14.28 -4.92 0.45
CA THR A 149 -15.69 -4.55 0.43
C THR A 149 -16.53 -5.52 -0.38
N VAL A 150 -17.78 -5.64 0.05
CA VAL A 150 -18.83 -6.37 -0.67
C VAL A 150 -19.72 -5.30 -1.31
N GLY A 151 -19.79 -5.25 -2.61
CA GLY A 151 -20.61 -4.27 -3.30
C GLY A 151 -21.32 -4.85 -4.51
N GLU A 152 -22.29 -4.10 -5.04
CA GLU A 152 -22.98 -4.48 -6.27
C GLU A 152 -22.00 -4.61 -7.44
N THR A 153 -22.28 -5.53 -8.37
CA THR A 153 -21.52 -5.71 -9.60
C THR A 153 -21.57 -4.46 -10.45
N VAL A 154 -20.41 -3.96 -10.86
CA VAL A 154 -20.31 -2.68 -11.59
C VAL A 154 -20.95 -2.74 -12.97
N ASP A 155 -21.10 -3.90 -13.59
CA ASP A 155 -21.48 -4.03 -15.00
C ASP A 155 -22.68 -4.97 -15.29
N GLY A 156 -23.49 -5.32 -14.31
CA GLY A 156 -24.72 -6.14 -14.59
C GLY A 156 -24.48 -7.51 -15.23
N GLU A 157 -23.22 -7.89 -15.48
CA GLU A 157 -22.84 -9.17 -16.05
C GLU A 157 -22.50 -10.18 -14.95
N THR A 158 -23.15 -11.27 -14.96
CA THR A 158 -22.90 -12.64 -14.41
C THR A 158 -21.92 -12.86 -13.24
N GLY A 159 -21.34 -11.82 -12.65
CA GLY A 159 -20.49 -11.94 -11.45
C GLY A 159 -21.34 -12.01 -10.18
N MET A 160 -21.06 -12.99 -9.32
CA MET A 160 -21.67 -13.06 -8.00
C MET A 160 -20.76 -12.34 -6.99
N PRO A 161 -21.28 -11.37 -6.21
CA PRO A 161 -20.49 -10.79 -5.13
C PRO A 161 -20.15 -11.87 -4.12
N LEU A 162 -18.90 -11.92 -3.69
CA LEU A 162 -18.49 -12.76 -2.56
C LEU A 162 -19.13 -12.19 -1.30
N ARG A 163 -20.02 -12.97 -0.69
CA ARG A 163 -20.74 -12.58 0.51
C ARG A 163 -20.27 -13.42 1.68
N SER A 164 -20.03 -12.76 2.80
CA SER A 164 -19.77 -13.44 4.06
C SER A 164 -21.04 -14.15 4.56
N LEU A 165 -21.06 -15.47 4.47
CA LEU A 165 -22.12 -16.29 5.05
C LEU A 165 -21.87 -16.41 6.57
N GLY A 166 -22.64 -15.64 7.35
CA GLY A 166 -22.72 -15.80 8.82
C GLY A 166 -21.51 -15.32 9.62
N LYS A 167 -20.57 -14.58 9.02
CA LYS A 167 -19.53 -13.85 9.75
C LYS A 167 -19.91 -12.38 9.85
N PRO A 168 -19.72 -11.74 11.03
CA PRO A 168 -19.98 -10.33 11.16
C PRO A 168 -19.08 -9.54 10.19
N LEU A 169 -19.69 -8.63 9.44
CA LEU A 169 -18.97 -7.64 8.65
C LEU A 169 -18.22 -6.69 9.60
N VAL A 170 -17.16 -6.09 9.12
CA VAL A 170 -16.43 -5.06 9.89
C VAL A 170 -17.38 -3.97 10.36
N GLY A 171 -18.37 -3.57 9.52
CA GLY A 171 -19.39 -2.59 9.89
C GLY A 171 -20.25 -2.98 11.09
N GLU A 172 -20.58 -4.26 11.24
CA GLU A 172 -21.34 -4.76 12.40
C GLU A 172 -20.57 -4.59 13.70
N ALA A 173 -19.25 -4.78 13.68
CA ALA A 173 -18.37 -4.52 14.82
C ALA A 173 -18.38 -3.04 15.26
N PHE A 174 -18.77 -2.14 14.34
CA PHE A 174 -18.96 -0.72 14.62
C PHE A 174 -20.43 -0.34 14.91
N GLY A 175 -21.33 -1.31 15.05
CA GLY A 175 -22.76 -1.08 15.24
C GLY A 175 -23.47 -0.49 14.01
N ILE A 176 -22.85 -0.59 12.83
CA ILE A 176 -23.45 -0.15 11.58
C ILE A 176 -24.18 -1.33 10.96
N THR A 177 -25.50 -1.21 10.82
CA THR A 177 -26.30 -2.23 10.12
C THR A 177 -25.88 -2.25 8.65
N PRO A 178 -25.46 -3.41 8.11
CA PRO A 178 -25.13 -3.52 6.70
C PRO A 178 -26.36 -3.13 5.88
N THR A 179 -26.16 -2.34 4.84
CA THR A 179 -27.20 -2.11 3.84
C THR A 179 -27.65 -3.47 3.32
N PRO A 180 -28.94 -3.78 3.34
CA PRO A 180 -29.43 -5.03 2.77
C PRO A 180 -29.16 -4.95 1.26
N HIS A 181 -27.95 -5.37 0.86
CA HIS A 181 -27.73 -5.67 -0.54
C HIS A 181 -28.76 -6.74 -0.86
N GLN A 182 -29.73 -6.37 -1.69
CA GLN A 182 -30.59 -7.34 -2.33
C GLN A 182 -29.66 -8.24 -3.15
N CYS A 183 -29.10 -9.26 -2.44
CA CYS A 183 -28.67 -10.43 -3.16
C CYS A 183 -29.95 -10.91 -3.80
N ALA A 184 -30.19 -10.49 -5.03
CA ALA A 184 -31.08 -11.25 -5.88
C ALA A 184 -30.57 -12.68 -5.72
N ALA A 185 -31.33 -13.48 -5.01
CA ALA A 185 -31.15 -14.92 -5.08
C ALA A 185 -31.00 -15.18 -6.58
N PRO A 186 -29.96 -15.91 -7.04
CA PRO A 186 -29.74 -16.08 -8.45
C PRO A 186 -31.01 -16.67 -9.03
N GLY A 187 -31.90 -15.78 -9.52
CA GLY A 187 -33.10 -16.18 -10.21
C GLY A 187 -32.62 -16.89 -11.47
N GLY A 188 -32.57 -18.22 -11.43
CA GLY A 188 -32.35 -19.04 -12.59
C GLY A 188 -30.93 -19.51 -12.89
N ALA A 189 -29.94 -19.37 -12.03
CA ALA A 189 -28.58 -19.87 -12.30
C ALA A 189 -28.34 -21.35 -11.90
N SER A 190 -29.38 -22.11 -11.63
CA SER A 190 -29.23 -23.41 -10.96
C SER A 190 -28.82 -24.60 -11.84
N SER A 191 -28.67 -24.46 -13.15
CA SER A 191 -28.33 -25.65 -13.97
C SER A 191 -27.24 -25.43 -15.03
N THR A 192 -26.65 -24.27 -15.09
CA THR A 192 -25.74 -23.87 -16.19
C THR A 192 -24.28 -23.68 -15.77
N SER A 193 -23.92 -23.83 -14.50
CA SER A 193 -22.53 -23.74 -14.04
C SER A 193 -21.95 -25.10 -13.66
N LEU A 194 -20.64 -25.29 -13.90
CA LEU A 194 -19.92 -26.52 -13.55
C LEU A 194 -19.78 -26.73 -12.04
N ILE A 195 -19.82 -25.65 -11.26
CA ILE A 195 -19.81 -25.67 -9.80
C ILE A 195 -21.11 -25.10 -9.27
N ASP A 196 -21.73 -25.80 -8.34
CA ASP A 196 -22.92 -25.29 -7.66
C ASP A 196 -22.54 -24.31 -6.55
N MET A 197 -22.61 -23.02 -6.90
CA MET A 197 -22.35 -21.93 -5.94
C MET A 197 -23.50 -21.75 -4.93
N SER A 198 -24.62 -22.47 -5.09
CA SER A 198 -25.70 -22.48 -4.11
C SER A 198 -25.39 -23.41 -2.91
N ASP A 199 -24.41 -24.31 -3.06
CA ASP A 199 -23.96 -25.17 -1.96
C ASP A 199 -23.20 -24.32 -0.92
N PRO A 200 -23.70 -24.23 0.33
CA PRO A 200 -23.10 -23.45 1.38
C PRO A 200 -21.66 -23.89 1.74
N THR A 201 -21.32 -25.17 1.50
CA THR A 201 -19.98 -25.68 1.77
C THR A 201 -18.97 -25.17 0.75
N VAL A 202 -19.35 -25.15 -0.53
CA VAL A 202 -18.53 -24.60 -1.62
C VAL A 202 -18.33 -23.11 -1.43
N MET A 203 -19.43 -22.36 -1.18
CA MET A 203 -19.36 -20.92 -0.97
C MET A 203 -18.48 -20.57 0.23
N SER A 204 -18.66 -21.22 1.36
CA SER A 204 -17.83 -21.00 2.57
C SER A 204 -16.35 -21.27 2.30
N THR A 205 -16.04 -22.30 1.51
CA THR A 205 -14.65 -22.61 1.10
C THR A 205 -14.09 -21.50 0.22
N VAL A 206 -14.85 -21.04 -0.77
CA VAL A 206 -14.42 -19.95 -1.68
C VAL A 206 -14.20 -18.66 -0.90
N GLU A 207 -15.13 -18.27 -0.02
CA GLU A 207 -15.01 -17.06 0.83
C GLU A 207 -13.78 -17.09 1.72
N GLY A 208 -13.57 -18.19 2.46
CA GLY A 208 -12.42 -18.31 3.37
C GLY A 208 -11.08 -18.24 2.66
N ASN A 209 -10.99 -18.84 1.46
CA ASN A 209 -9.79 -18.82 0.65
C ASN A 209 -9.58 -17.50 -0.08
N ALA A 210 -10.65 -16.82 -0.50
CA ALA A 210 -10.59 -15.48 -1.05
C ALA A 210 -10.09 -14.46 0.00
N LEU A 211 -10.59 -14.58 1.25
CA LEU A 211 -10.10 -13.76 2.36
C LEU A 211 -8.61 -14.00 2.60
N THR A 212 -8.16 -15.26 2.57
CA THR A 212 -6.72 -15.58 2.70
C THR A 212 -5.91 -15.00 1.54
N GLY A 213 -6.41 -15.09 0.31
CA GLY A 213 -5.81 -14.46 -0.87
C GLY A 213 -5.68 -12.95 -0.76
N PHE A 214 -6.71 -12.28 -0.23
CA PHE A 214 -6.69 -10.85 0.06
C PHE A 214 -5.63 -10.48 1.12
N GLN A 215 -5.55 -11.23 2.22
CA GLN A 215 -4.53 -11.00 3.25
C GLN A 215 -3.11 -11.14 2.68
N MET A 216 -2.88 -12.15 1.82
CA MET A 216 -1.59 -12.34 1.16
C MET A 216 -1.27 -11.21 0.16
N ALA A 217 -2.26 -10.78 -0.63
CA ALA A 217 -2.08 -9.72 -1.62
C ALA A 217 -1.80 -8.36 -0.96
N THR A 218 -2.50 -8.04 0.14
CA THR A 218 -2.30 -6.79 0.89
C THR A 218 -0.99 -6.78 1.68
N LEU A 219 -0.46 -7.94 2.05
CA LEU A 219 0.84 -8.03 2.73
C LEU A 219 2.02 -7.81 1.79
N ARG A 220 1.88 -8.18 0.50
CA ARG A 220 2.94 -8.09 -0.51
C ARG A 220 2.36 -7.54 -1.81
N GLY A 221 2.50 -6.25 -2.02
CA GLY A 221 2.05 -5.55 -3.22
C GLY A 221 2.84 -5.92 -4.48
N PRO A 222 2.38 -5.51 -5.66
CA PRO A 222 2.98 -5.89 -6.93
C PRO A 222 4.22 -5.08 -7.34
N LEU A 223 4.44 -3.87 -6.79
CA LEU A 223 5.56 -3.00 -7.18
C LEU A 223 6.91 -3.51 -6.67
N CYS A 224 7.04 -3.63 -5.36
CA CYS A 224 8.29 -3.97 -4.70
C CYS A 224 8.10 -4.92 -3.50
N ASP A 225 7.01 -5.68 -3.49
CA ASP A 225 6.65 -6.61 -2.41
C ASP A 225 6.55 -5.91 -1.03
N GLU A 226 6.10 -4.65 -1.02
CA GLU A 226 5.78 -3.91 0.20
C GLU A 226 4.27 -3.99 0.51
N PRO A 227 3.85 -3.80 1.78
CA PRO A 227 2.44 -3.85 2.13
C PRO A 227 1.62 -2.78 1.41
N LEU A 228 0.39 -3.12 1.03
CA LEU A 228 -0.57 -2.14 0.50
C LEU A 228 -1.04 -1.18 1.60
N PHE A 229 -1.38 0.04 1.21
CA PHE A 229 -1.82 1.11 2.08
C PHE A 229 -2.93 1.93 1.44
N GLY A 230 -4.08 1.99 2.09
CA GLY A 230 -5.21 2.79 1.63
C GLY A 230 -5.83 2.31 0.33
N VAL A 231 -5.94 1.00 0.15
CA VAL A 231 -6.57 0.37 -1.02
C VAL A 231 -7.88 -0.29 -0.61
N ASN A 232 -8.94 0.00 -1.32
CA ASN A 232 -10.19 -0.73 -1.26
C ASN A 232 -10.20 -1.79 -2.35
N VAL A 233 -10.50 -3.02 -1.99
CA VAL A 233 -10.60 -4.16 -2.91
C VAL A 233 -12.03 -4.69 -2.87
N ARG A 234 -12.63 -4.85 -4.04
CA ARG A 234 -13.91 -5.57 -4.24
C ARG A 234 -13.64 -6.85 -4.99
N LEU A 235 -14.23 -7.94 -4.55
CA LEU A 235 -14.09 -9.24 -5.17
C LEU A 235 -15.43 -9.78 -5.67
N GLU A 236 -15.42 -10.30 -6.90
CA GLU A 236 -16.53 -10.98 -7.55
C GLU A 236 -16.07 -12.34 -8.02
N VAL A 237 -16.96 -13.32 -7.97
CA VAL A 237 -16.71 -14.69 -8.45
C VAL A 237 -17.60 -14.97 -9.63
N ILE A 238 -17.01 -15.45 -10.70
CA ILE A 238 -17.69 -15.81 -11.94
C ILE A 238 -17.47 -17.32 -12.15
N PRO A 239 -18.50 -18.16 -11.90
CA PRO A 239 -18.41 -19.58 -12.19
C PRO A 239 -18.41 -19.83 -13.69
N LYS A 240 -17.64 -20.82 -14.16
CA LYS A 240 -17.62 -21.18 -15.57
C LYS A 240 -18.97 -21.78 -15.97
N PRO A 241 -19.61 -21.30 -17.03
CA PRO A 241 -20.86 -21.86 -17.52
C PRO A 241 -20.62 -23.29 -18.07
N ARG A 242 -21.58 -24.17 -17.85
CA ARG A 242 -21.60 -25.52 -18.43
C ARG A 242 -21.95 -25.40 -19.91
N HIS A 243 -21.00 -25.70 -20.79
CA HIS A 243 -21.30 -25.89 -22.22
C HIS A 243 -21.71 -27.35 -22.41
N GLY A 244 -22.88 -27.58 -23.05
CA GLY A 244 -23.51 -28.89 -23.21
C GLY A 244 -22.52 -29.96 -23.66
N ASP A 245 -22.69 -31.19 -23.17
CA ASP A 245 -21.95 -32.43 -23.44
C ASP A 245 -20.62 -32.64 -22.65
N GLU A 246 -20.15 -31.72 -21.86
CA GLU A 246 -19.13 -32.04 -20.89
C GLU A 246 -19.80 -32.80 -19.69
N GLU A 247 -19.95 -34.13 -19.79
CA GLU A 247 -20.09 -34.99 -18.63
C GLU A 247 -18.80 -34.91 -17.81
N GLY A 248 -18.54 -33.76 -17.22
CA GLY A 248 -17.51 -33.61 -16.22
C GLY A 248 -18.01 -34.25 -14.96
N ASP A 249 -17.39 -35.37 -14.59
CA ASP A 249 -17.40 -35.87 -13.21
C ASP A 249 -17.24 -34.63 -12.29
N GLY A 250 -18.30 -34.31 -11.53
CA GLY A 250 -18.34 -33.14 -10.62
C GLY A 250 -17.40 -33.25 -9.43
N GLY A 251 -16.39 -34.09 -9.53
CA GLY A 251 -15.26 -34.18 -8.65
C GLY A 251 -14.37 -32.93 -8.90
N PHE A 252 -14.15 -32.17 -7.86
CA PHE A 252 -13.09 -31.21 -7.81
C PHE A 252 -11.80 -31.92 -8.28
N GLY A 253 -11.34 -31.66 -9.50
CA GLY A 253 -10.16 -32.33 -10.07
C GLY A 253 -8.89 -32.02 -9.25
N GLU A 254 -8.88 -32.52 -8.02
CA GLU A 254 -7.87 -32.22 -6.99
C GLU A 254 -6.52 -32.81 -7.35
N GLU A 255 -6.49 -33.93 -8.04
CA GLU A 255 -5.23 -34.65 -8.23
C GLU A 255 -4.27 -34.00 -9.24
N GLN A 256 -4.79 -33.28 -10.23
CA GLN A 256 -3.95 -32.71 -11.29
C GLN A 256 -3.44 -31.30 -11.00
N TYR A 257 -4.22 -30.48 -10.25
CA TYR A 257 -3.93 -29.06 -10.03
C TYR A 257 -3.75 -28.69 -8.54
N GLY A 258 -3.74 -29.65 -7.65
CA GLY A 258 -3.72 -29.46 -6.21
C GLY A 258 -5.08 -29.06 -5.62
N PRO A 259 -5.14 -28.85 -4.29
CA PRO A 259 -6.40 -28.58 -3.59
C PRO A 259 -7.12 -27.33 -4.13
N PHE A 260 -8.43 -27.45 -4.32
CA PHE A 260 -9.27 -26.34 -4.82
C PHE A 260 -9.14 -25.06 -3.99
N SER A 261 -9.03 -25.20 -2.66
CA SER A 261 -8.78 -24.10 -1.73
C SER A 261 -7.53 -23.28 -2.08
N GLY A 262 -6.43 -23.97 -2.38
CA GLY A 262 -5.17 -23.33 -2.79
C GLY A 262 -5.27 -22.63 -4.15
N GLN A 263 -6.05 -23.19 -5.08
CA GLN A 263 -6.28 -22.59 -6.39
C GLN A 263 -7.07 -21.28 -6.28
N VAL A 264 -8.12 -21.24 -5.45
CA VAL A 264 -8.92 -20.02 -5.16
C VAL A 264 -8.04 -18.97 -4.51
N THR A 265 -7.23 -19.33 -3.51
CA THR A 265 -6.31 -18.40 -2.84
C THR A 265 -5.32 -17.79 -3.84
N SER A 266 -4.73 -18.61 -4.70
CA SER A 266 -3.77 -18.16 -5.72
C SER A 266 -4.41 -17.24 -6.76
N ALA A 267 -5.59 -17.61 -7.27
CA ALA A 267 -6.33 -16.80 -8.23
C ALA A 267 -6.75 -15.45 -7.63
N THR A 268 -7.26 -15.45 -6.40
CA THR A 268 -7.62 -14.20 -5.70
C THR A 268 -6.41 -13.27 -5.54
N ARG A 269 -5.30 -13.81 -5.05
CA ARG A 269 -4.05 -13.05 -4.92
C ARG A 269 -3.61 -12.45 -6.24
N GLU A 270 -3.65 -13.24 -7.31
CA GLU A 270 -3.23 -12.80 -8.64
C GLU A 270 -4.18 -11.75 -9.22
N ALA A 271 -5.49 -11.93 -9.08
CA ALA A 271 -6.49 -10.95 -9.51
C ALA A 271 -6.28 -9.60 -8.82
N ILE A 272 -6.08 -9.59 -7.50
CA ILE A 272 -5.80 -8.36 -6.74
C ILE A 272 -4.49 -7.71 -7.19
N ARG A 273 -3.41 -8.47 -7.34
CA ARG A 273 -2.12 -7.92 -7.79
C ARG A 273 -2.23 -7.28 -9.18
N ARG A 274 -2.93 -7.92 -10.10
CA ARG A 274 -3.18 -7.38 -11.45
C ARG A 274 -4.09 -6.14 -11.42
N SER A 275 -5.11 -6.13 -10.56
CA SER A 275 -6.01 -4.96 -10.44
C SER A 275 -5.26 -3.74 -9.89
N VAL A 276 -4.38 -3.93 -8.89
CA VAL A 276 -3.51 -2.87 -8.34
C VAL A 276 -2.56 -2.32 -9.42
N LEU A 277 -1.97 -3.18 -10.26
CA LEU A 277 -1.11 -2.71 -11.36
C LEU A 277 -1.87 -1.88 -12.40
N LYS A 278 -3.12 -2.24 -12.68
CA LYS A 278 -3.98 -1.47 -13.59
C LYS A 278 -4.55 -0.18 -12.97
N ALA A 279 -4.60 -0.12 -11.64
CA ALA A 279 -5.12 1.02 -10.88
C ALA A 279 -4.12 2.20 -10.75
N GLY A 280 -3.05 2.21 -11.52
CA GLY A 280 -2.01 3.24 -11.41
C GLY A 280 -1.29 3.15 -10.07
N PRO A 281 -0.42 2.15 -9.88
CA PRO A 281 0.23 1.91 -8.61
C PRO A 281 1.17 3.06 -8.24
N ARG A 282 1.20 3.41 -6.95
CA ARG A 282 2.01 4.49 -6.38
C ARG A 282 2.80 3.98 -5.19
N LEU A 283 3.99 4.54 -5.00
CA LEU A 283 4.78 4.31 -3.80
C LEU A 283 4.29 5.24 -2.68
N VAL A 284 4.31 4.74 -1.46
CA VAL A 284 3.97 5.49 -0.26
C VAL A 284 5.20 5.51 0.64
N GLU A 285 5.61 6.70 1.04
CA GLU A 285 6.77 6.90 1.90
C GLU A 285 6.35 7.44 3.28
N ALA A 286 7.10 7.08 4.31
CA ALA A 286 6.91 7.63 5.65
C ALA A 286 7.51 9.03 5.71
N MET A 287 6.84 9.93 6.44
CA MET A 287 7.24 11.31 6.61
C MET A 287 7.56 11.60 8.07
N TYR A 288 8.71 12.25 8.30
CA TYR A 288 9.02 12.87 9.59
C TYR A 288 8.46 14.27 9.64
N LEU A 289 7.88 14.64 10.77
CA LEU A 289 7.73 16.05 11.15
C LEU A 289 9.06 16.52 11.70
N ALA A 290 9.72 17.41 10.97
CA ALA A 290 10.96 18.05 11.37
C ALA A 290 10.66 19.42 11.96
N VAL A 291 11.01 19.61 13.22
CA VAL A 291 10.97 20.92 13.91
C VAL A 291 12.39 21.44 13.99
N ILE A 292 12.67 22.51 13.25
CA ILE A 292 14.01 23.05 13.08
C ILE A 292 14.07 24.43 13.73
N ASN A 293 15.00 24.59 14.67
CA ASN A 293 15.32 25.88 15.26
C ASN A 293 16.58 26.42 14.60
N THR A 294 16.52 27.65 14.08
CA THR A 294 17.61 28.28 13.34
C THR A 294 17.67 29.78 13.60
N THR A 295 18.82 30.41 13.33
CA THR A 295 18.97 31.88 13.37
C THR A 295 18.71 32.51 12.02
N SER A 296 18.46 33.82 11.96
CA SER A 296 18.21 34.53 10.71
C SER A 296 19.37 34.39 9.70
N GLU A 297 20.60 34.31 10.16
CA GLU A 297 21.78 34.19 9.31
C GLU A 297 21.87 32.79 8.65
N ALA A 298 21.41 31.75 9.34
CA ALA A 298 21.46 30.37 8.88
C ALA A 298 20.21 29.93 8.11
N LEU A 299 19.17 30.78 8.00
CA LEU A 299 17.93 30.49 7.29
C LEU A 299 18.16 30.03 5.84
N GLY A 300 18.97 30.74 5.08
CA GLY A 300 19.24 30.40 3.67
C GLY A 300 19.90 29.04 3.52
N GLY A 301 20.84 28.68 4.39
CA GLY A 301 21.46 27.37 4.44
C GLY A 301 20.46 26.26 4.80
N THR A 302 19.61 26.52 5.78
CA THR A 302 18.55 25.59 6.22
C THR A 302 17.56 25.30 5.10
N TYR A 303 17.04 26.31 4.41
CA TYR A 303 16.13 26.12 3.28
C TYR A 303 16.80 25.40 2.10
N SER A 304 18.06 25.66 1.82
CA SER A 304 18.80 24.95 0.78
C SER A 304 18.90 23.44 1.08
N VAL A 305 19.14 23.08 2.34
CA VAL A 305 19.18 21.66 2.76
C VAL A 305 17.80 21.02 2.66
N LEU A 306 16.76 21.70 3.16
CA LEU A 306 15.37 21.22 3.08
C LEU A 306 14.93 20.98 1.63
N GLY A 307 15.25 21.89 0.72
CA GLY A 307 14.92 21.77 -0.71
C GLY A 307 15.61 20.57 -1.36
N ARG A 308 16.92 20.37 -1.11
CA ARG A 308 17.67 19.20 -1.62
C ARG A 308 17.10 17.87 -1.10
N ARG A 309 16.55 17.86 0.11
CA ARG A 309 15.96 16.68 0.77
C ARG A 309 14.46 16.52 0.52
N ARG A 310 13.87 17.27 -0.41
CA ARG A 310 12.44 17.21 -0.76
C ARG A 310 11.51 17.48 0.43
N ALA A 311 11.96 18.25 1.39
CA ALA A 311 11.13 18.58 2.54
C ALA A 311 10.00 19.55 2.14
N LYS A 312 8.80 19.30 2.66
CA LYS A 312 7.63 20.17 2.50
C LYS A 312 7.53 21.10 3.70
N ILE A 313 7.68 22.40 3.51
CA ILE A 313 7.60 23.38 4.59
C ILE A 313 6.13 23.63 4.91
N LEU A 314 5.76 23.51 6.18
CA LEU A 314 4.40 23.72 6.67
C LEU A 314 4.18 25.12 7.20
N SER A 315 5.06 25.54 8.11
CA SER A 315 4.95 26.83 8.76
C SER A 315 6.32 27.32 9.23
N GLU A 316 6.44 28.64 9.31
CA GLU A 316 7.57 29.32 9.88
C GLU A 316 7.06 30.28 10.96
N SER A 317 7.69 30.28 12.12
CA SER A 317 7.38 31.18 13.21
C SER A 317 8.65 31.71 13.86
N ILE A 318 8.58 32.91 14.40
CA ILE A 318 9.68 33.51 15.14
C ILE A 318 9.38 33.44 16.61
N ARG A 319 10.33 32.92 17.38
CA ARG A 319 10.20 32.87 18.84
C ARG A 319 10.42 34.29 19.39
N GLU A 320 9.37 34.85 19.96
CA GLU A 320 9.40 36.21 20.50
C GLU A 320 10.57 36.40 21.50
N GLY A 321 11.30 37.52 21.36
CA GLY A 321 12.40 37.91 22.23
C GLY A 321 13.73 37.17 22.02
N THR A 322 13.84 36.22 21.11
CA THR A 322 15.07 35.43 20.93
C THR A 322 15.68 35.52 19.54
N GLY A 323 14.97 36.03 18.53
CA GLY A 323 15.42 36.04 17.12
C GLY A 323 15.64 34.65 16.52
N VAL A 324 15.11 33.59 17.16
CA VAL A 324 15.19 32.20 16.68
C VAL A 324 13.96 31.90 15.85
N PHE A 325 14.19 31.41 14.65
CA PHE A 325 13.14 30.91 13.76
C PHE A 325 12.86 29.45 14.04
N ILE A 326 11.58 29.08 14.07
CA ILE A 326 11.10 27.70 14.21
C ILE A 326 10.42 27.34 12.89
N ILE A 327 10.97 26.35 12.19
CA ILE A 327 10.45 25.85 10.92
C ILE A 327 9.86 24.47 11.16
N HIS A 328 8.59 24.30 10.79
CA HIS A 328 7.94 22.99 10.74
C HIS A 328 7.93 22.51 9.29
N SER A 329 8.44 21.31 9.07
CA SER A 329 8.46 20.71 7.72
C SER A 329 8.24 19.22 7.77
N TYR A 330 7.67 18.66 6.71
CA TYR A 330 7.65 17.23 6.49
C TYR A 330 8.90 16.81 5.70
N LEU A 331 9.63 15.84 6.22
CA LEU A 331 10.85 15.30 5.61
C LEU A 331 10.64 13.81 5.32
N PRO A 332 10.84 13.34 4.07
CA PRO A 332 10.78 11.92 3.76
C PRO A 332 11.83 11.13 4.55
N VAL A 333 11.42 9.99 5.14
CA VAL A 333 12.34 9.13 5.90
C VAL A 333 13.51 8.65 5.03
N ALA A 334 13.26 8.38 3.75
CA ALA A 334 14.29 7.99 2.79
C ALA A 334 15.38 9.07 2.60
N ALA A 335 15.03 10.34 2.81
CA ALA A 335 15.94 11.49 2.68
C ALA A 335 16.47 12.00 4.03
N SER A 336 16.15 11.36 5.15
CA SER A 336 16.54 11.84 6.49
C SER A 336 17.96 11.45 6.89
N PHE A 337 18.54 10.41 6.28
CA PHE A 337 19.89 9.97 6.61
C PHE A 337 20.93 11.02 6.23
N GLY A 338 21.81 11.36 7.17
CA GLY A 338 22.80 12.43 7.04
C GLY A 338 22.20 13.85 7.05
N PHE A 339 20.89 14.00 7.28
CA PHE A 339 20.24 15.32 7.31
C PHE A 339 20.75 16.20 8.44
N ALA A 340 20.90 15.66 9.65
CA ALA A 340 21.34 16.42 10.81
C ALA A 340 22.77 16.95 10.64
N ASP A 341 23.65 16.18 10.02
CA ASP A 341 25.04 16.60 9.77
C ASP A 341 25.11 17.64 8.66
N GLU A 342 24.40 17.43 7.57
CA GLU A 342 24.32 18.40 6.47
C GLU A 342 23.74 19.74 6.96
N LEU A 343 22.71 19.69 7.82
CA LEU A 343 22.11 20.88 8.43
C LEU A 343 23.11 21.63 9.30
N ARG A 344 23.87 20.92 10.15
CA ARG A 344 24.92 21.54 10.99
C ARG A 344 26.02 22.18 10.14
N HIS A 345 26.49 21.49 9.12
CA HIS A 345 27.50 22.02 8.21
C HIS A 345 27.02 23.27 7.46
N SER A 346 25.80 23.24 6.92
CA SER A 346 25.21 24.34 6.17
C SER A 346 24.89 25.59 7.03
N SER A 347 24.62 25.38 8.32
CA SER A 347 24.28 26.43 9.28
C SER A 347 25.41 26.81 10.21
N SER A 348 26.64 26.31 10.00
CA SER A 348 27.78 26.50 10.93
C SER A 348 27.43 26.14 12.38
N GLY A 349 26.56 25.14 12.58
CA GLY A 349 26.10 24.70 13.89
C GLY A 349 24.95 25.50 14.50
N ALA A 350 24.45 26.54 13.84
CA ALA A 350 23.38 27.41 14.36
C ALA A 350 21.98 26.77 14.29
N SER A 351 21.80 25.70 13.49
CA SER A 351 20.51 25.02 13.33
C SER A 351 20.49 23.69 14.03
N ASN A 352 19.36 23.38 14.67
CA ASN A 352 19.09 22.09 15.30
C ASN A 352 17.73 21.57 14.85
N ALA A 353 17.64 20.29 14.52
CA ALA A 353 16.42 19.64 14.06
C ALA A 353 16.00 18.51 15.00
N GLN A 354 14.71 18.45 15.29
CA GLN A 354 14.05 17.31 15.94
C GLN A 354 13.19 16.61 14.91
N LEU A 355 13.33 15.31 14.78
CA LEU A 355 12.58 14.47 13.84
C LEU A 355 11.62 13.57 14.61
N MET A 356 10.34 13.60 14.26
CA MET A 356 9.30 12.74 14.81
C MET A 356 8.55 12.08 13.66
N LEU A 357 8.28 10.76 13.75
CA LEU A 357 7.45 10.09 12.75
C LEU A 357 6.05 10.71 12.77
N SER A 358 5.57 11.12 11.61
CA SER A 358 4.28 11.79 11.46
C SER A 358 3.25 10.90 10.78
N HIS A 359 3.37 10.63 9.52
CA HIS A 359 2.38 9.91 8.73
C HIS A 359 3.00 9.28 7.48
N TRP A 360 2.18 8.54 6.75
CA TRP A 360 2.51 7.99 5.45
C TRP A 360 1.90 8.85 4.36
N GLU A 361 2.68 9.19 3.36
CA GLU A 361 2.26 10.02 2.24
C GLU A 361 2.48 9.31 0.92
N ARG A 362 1.48 9.38 0.03
CA ARG A 362 1.57 8.81 -1.30
C ARG A 362 2.40 9.73 -2.20
N LEU A 363 3.35 9.16 -2.91
CA LEU A 363 4.06 9.83 -3.99
C LEU A 363 3.15 9.99 -5.21
N ASP A 364 3.01 11.22 -5.70
CA ASP A 364 2.17 11.50 -6.87
C ASP A 364 2.83 11.08 -8.19
N ILE A 365 4.16 10.90 -8.18
CA ILE A 365 4.94 10.53 -9.35
C ILE A 365 4.65 9.08 -9.74
N ASP A 366 4.29 8.86 -11.01
CA ASP A 366 4.11 7.52 -11.56
C ASP A 366 5.45 6.84 -11.81
N PRO A 367 5.73 5.66 -11.18
CA PRO A 367 6.96 4.91 -11.46
C PRO A 367 7.07 4.43 -12.90
N PHE A 368 5.95 4.28 -13.61
CA PHE A 368 5.86 3.81 -14.99
C PHE A 368 5.48 4.91 -15.97
N PHE A 369 5.68 6.17 -15.57
CA PHE A 369 5.38 7.31 -16.44
C PHE A 369 6.16 7.21 -17.75
N THR A 370 5.44 7.31 -18.85
CA THR A 370 5.98 7.43 -20.21
C THR A 370 5.30 8.62 -20.87
N PRO A 371 6.03 9.59 -21.44
CA PRO A 371 5.42 10.73 -22.10
C PRO A 371 4.58 10.29 -23.29
N LYS A 372 3.29 10.69 -23.30
CA LYS A 372 2.33 10.31 -24.34
C LYS A 372 1.97 11.48 -25.24
N THR A 373 1.84 12.68 -24.69
CA THR A 373 1.51 13.89 -25.43
C THR A 373 2.76 14.51 -26.07
N GLU A 374 2.57 15.35 -27.08
CA GLU A 374 3.64 16.05 -27.76
C GLU A 374 4.32 17.06 -26.80
N GLU A 375 3.53 17.75 -25.98
CA GLU A 375 3.98 18.65 -24.94
C GLU A 375 4.81 17.93 -23.86
N GLU A 376 4.35 16.76 -23.41
CA GLU A 376 5.12 15.93 -22.47
C GLU A 376 6.44 15.44 -23.07
N ARG A 377 6.48 15.15 -24.38
CA ARG A 377 7.72 14.74 -25.07
C ARG A 377 8.69 15.88 -25.25
N GLU A 378 8.20 17.10 -25.46
CA GLU A 378 9.04 18.29 -25.49
C GLU A 378 9.62 18.62 -24.11
N GLU A 379 8.82 18.45 -23.04
CA GLU A 379 9.24 18.70 -21.66
C GLU A 379 10.16 17.60 -21.12
N PHE A 380 9.85 16.34 -21.41
CA PHE A 380 10.51 15.15 -20.82
C PHE A 380 11.41 14.37 -21.81
N GLY A 381 11.55 14.80 -23.06
CA GLY A 381 12.31 14.11 -24.10
C GLY A 381 11.57 12.94 -24.75
N GLU A 382 11.95 12.58 -25.98
CA GLU A 382 11.28 11.51 -26.77
C GLU A 382 11.32 10.12 -26.09
N ASP A 383 12.36 9.85 -25.32
CA ASP A 383 12.56 8.56 -24.62
C ASP A 383 12.19 8.59 -23.12
N GLY A 384 11.58 9.66 -22.63
CA GLY A 384 11.31 9.85 -21.21
C GLY A 384 12.59 10.06 -20.38
N ASP A 385 13.67 10.47 -21.04
CA ASP A 385 15.01 10.63 -20.47
C ASP A 385 15.23 11.97 -19.76
N ALA A 386 14.13 12.69 -19.48
CA ALA A 386 14.16 13.91 -18.68
C ALA A 386 14.44 13.61 -17.21
N GLY A 387 15.65 13.23 -16.96
CA GLY A 387 16.12 12.92 -15.61
C GLY A 387 15.52 11.61 -15.04
N PRO A 388 16.22 10.99 -14.11
CA PRO A 388 15.77 9.71 -13.57
C PRO A 388 14.49 9.89 -12.76
N ASN A 389 13.40 9.23 -13.19
CA ASN A 389 12.14 9.17 -12.44
C ASN A 389 12.40 8.66 -11.02
N MET A 390 12.21 9.55 -10.02
CA MET A 390 12.57 9.27 -8.65
C MET A 390 11.75 8.13 -8.04
N ALA A 391 10.45 8.05 -8.35
CA ALA A 391 9.62 6.95 -7.87
C ALA A 391 10.13 5.62 -8.44
N ARG A 392 10.53 5.58 -9.71
CA ARG A 392 11.14 4.40 -10.34
C ARG A 392 12.46 4.03 -9.68
N GLN A 393 13.33 5.00 -9.38
CA GLN A 393 14.60 4.73 -8.68
C GLN A 393 14.37 4.11 -7.30
N LEU A 394 13.40 4.63 -6.52
CA LEU A 394 13.07 4.09 -5.20
C LEU A 394 12.51 2.67 -5.29
N VAL A 395 11.62 2.41 -6.26
CA VAL A 395 11.09 1.07 -6.54
C VAL A 395 12.22 0.12 -6.92
N ASP A 396 13.07 0.49 -7.86
CA ASP A 396 14.17 -0.36 -8.35
C ASP A 396 15.21 -0.63 -7.26
N ALA A 397 15.54 0.39 -6.44
CA ALA A 397 16.42 0.22 -5.28
C ALA A 397 15.85 -0.76 -4.27
N THR A 398 14.54 -0.67 -3.98
CA THR A 398 13.85 -1.58 -3.07
C THR A 398 13.79 -3.00 -3.65
N ARG A 399 13.48 -3.14 -4.95
CA ARG A 399 13.47 -4.43 -5.65
C ARG A 399 14.84 -5.12 -5.65
N ARG A 400 15.92 -4.37 -5.98
CA ARG A 400 17.30 -4.90 -5.92
C ARG A 400 17.65 -5.42 -4.52
N ARG A 401 17.27 -4.68 -3.49
CA ARG A 401 17.51 -5.05 -2.10
C ARG A 401 16.79 -6.34 -1.70
N LYS A 402 15.58 -6.54 -2.21
CA LYS A 402 14.79 -7.76 -1.97
C LYS A 402 15.14 -8.91 -2.92
N GLY A 403 16.07 -8.73 -3.84
CA GLY A 403 16.42 -9.73 -4.85
C GLY A 403 15.32 -9.94 -5.91
N LEU A 404 14.41 -8.98 -6.06
CA LEU A 404 13.38 -9.02 -7.09
C LEU A 404 13.95 -8.58 -8.43
N LYS A 405 13.39 -9.11 -9.52
CA LYS A 405 13.79 -8.75 -10.88
C LYS A 405 13.52 -7.26 -11.12
N VAL A 406 14.55 -6.55 -11.59
CA VAL A 406 14.48 -5.17 -12.05
C VAL A 406 14.62 -5.15 -13.57
N GLU A 407 13.80 -4.35 -14.25
CA GLU A 407 13.95 -4.11 -15.68
C GLU A 407 15.16 -3.19 -15.89
N GLU A 408 16.24 -3.73 -16.45
CA GLU A 408 17.40 -2.95 -16.82
C GLU A 408 17.21 -2.45 -18.25
N THR A 409 17.28 -1.15 -18.43
CA THR A 409 17.37 -0.55 -19.76
C THR A 409 18.77 -0.84 -20.30
N LEU A 410 18.88 -1.77 -21.25
CA LEU A 410 20.12 -1.99 -21.97
C LEU A 410 20.37 -0.76 -22.85
N VAL A 411 21.27 0.10 -22.41
CA VAL A 411 21.76 1.21 -23.23
C VAL A 411 22.45 0.60 -24.45
N LYS A 412 21.78 0.64 -25.60
CA LYS A 412 22.42 0.28 -26.88
C LYS A 412 23.54 1.26 -27.10
N VAL A 413 24.79 0.77 -27.07
CA VAL A 413 25.97 1.58 -27.38
C VAL A 413 25.74 2.29 -28.70
N ALA A 414 25.73 3.62 -28.67
CA ALA A 414 25.48 4.43 -29.85
C ALA A 414 26.52 4.10 -30.94
N THR A 415 26.06 3.53 -32.02
CA THR A 415 26.90 3.20 -33.19
C THR A 415 27.55 4.43 -33.82
N LYS A 416 27.11 5.64 -33.49
CA LYS A 416 27.69 6.91 -33.96
C LYS A 416 29.11 7.22 -33.43
N GLN A 417 29.57 6.59 -32.37
CA GLN A 417 30.96 6.79 -31.91
C GLN A 417 32.03 6.08 -32.77
N ARG A 418 31.61 5.23 -33.72
CA ARG A 418 32.56 4.56 -34.63
C ARG A 418 33.05 5.42 -35.81
N THR A 419 32.51 6.59 -36.03
CA THR A 419 32.88 7.47 -37.15
C THR A 419 34.12 8.34 -36.90
N LEU A 420 34.75 8.26 -35.73
CA LEU A 420 35.97 9.00 -35.39
C LEU A 420 37.22 8.13 -35.28
N SER A 421 37.26 6.93 -35.88
CA SER A 421 38.52 6.24 -36.11
C SER A 421 39.27 7.00 -37.22
N ARG A 422 40.24 7.82 -36.84
CA ARG A 422 41.22 8.38 -37.75
C ARG A 422 41.83 7.23 -38.50
N LYS A 423 41.72 7.26 -39.83
CA LYS A 423 42.63 6.53 -40.69
C LYS A 423 44.03 7.06 -40.40
N ALA A 424 44.91 6.20 -39.87
CA ALA A 424 46.34 6.42 -39.92
C ALA A 424 46.82 6.15 -41.36
#